data_9862f54cbfcad7d8dd65b01ed82aa80b
#
_entry.id   9862f54cbfcad7d8dd65b01ed82aa80b
#
_cell.length_a   1.000
_cell.length_b   1.000
_cell.length_c   1.000
_cell.angle_alpha   90.00
_cell.angle_beta   90.00
_cell.angle_gamma   90.00
#
_symmetry.space_group_name_H-M   'P 1'
#
loop_
_entity.id
_entity.type
_entity.pdbx_description
1 polymer ?
#
loop_
_entity_poly.entity_id
_entity_poly.type
_entity_poly.pdbx_seq_one_letter_code
_entity_poly.pdbx_strand_id
1 'polypeptide(L)'
;SALEGDGFGREMFRSSDGNYPLPPMDTSKIAVLGAGTMGAGIAQTAAEAGHQVTLIDTNQEAVDRGMASIDAILERKVEKGRASRDEVDQTKNLLQTTTDTETGVADAVMVVEAVFEDLAIKQHVFRTLDGYCPPDVILASNTSTLPISKIASATQRPERVIGTHYFSPVPLMRLVEVVRGEHTSDSVAERTVELCRGFGKSPILIADVPGFIVNRFLCLLYNEAANMIHNGVATAEDIDAALKLGCNWPMGVTEIMDLAGVDVTLNAMEAMHEMTGEDRYDPSPLLRQMVADNKLGRKTGSGFYDHT
;
A
#
# COMPACT_ATOMS: atom_id res chain seq x y z
N SER A 1 19.84 -25.78 -12.10
CA SER A 1 20.11 -26.52 -10.87
C SER A 1 20.54 -25.52 -9.79
N ALA A 2 19.61 -24.88 -9.12
CA ALA A 2 19.78 -24.15 -7.87
C ALA A 2 18.40 -23.70 -7.34
N LEU A 3 17.54 -24.67 -7.01
CA LEU A 3 16.29 -24.46 -6.26
C LEU A 3 16.10 -25.65 -5.29
N GLU A 4 17.15 -25.96 -4.53
CA GLU A 4 17.06 -26.79 -3.33
C GLU A 4 17.65 -25.98 -2.18
N GLY A 5 16.81 -25.18 -1.55
CA GLY A 5 17.06 -24.44 -0.34
C GLY A 5 15.78 -24.39 0.48
N ASP A 6 15.76 -25.21 1.50
CA ASP A 6 14.95 -25.27 2.72
C ASP A 6 13.48 -24.85 2.63
N GLY A 7 12.63 -25.83 2.92
CA GLY A 7 11.19 -25.72 3.03
C GLY A 7 10.79 -24.57 3.96
N PHE A 8 10.45 -23.46 3.39
CA PHE A 8 9.70 -22.40 4.04
C PHE A 8 8.45 -23.01 4.67
N GLY A 9 8.36 -22.93 5.97
CA GLY A 9 7.35 -23.57 6.80
C GLY A 9 5.91 -23.36 6.34
N ARG A 10 5.43 -24.24 5.47
CA ARG A 10 4.06 -24.25 4.94
C ARG A 10 3.00 -24.66 5.98
N GLU A 11 3.39 -25.03 7.18
CA GLU A 11 2.44 -25.55 8.18
C GLU A 11 1.90 -24.51 9.18
N MET A 12 2.48 -23.32 9.28
CA MET A 12 2.10 -22.34 10.33
C MET A 12 0.89 -21.44 9.99
N PHE A 13 0.31 -21.50 8.79
CA PHE A 13 -0.66 -20.47 8.33
C PHE A 13 -1.93 -21.01 7.67
N ARG A 14 -2.40 -22.23 8.01
CA ARG A 14 -3.71 -22.72 7.57
C ARG A 14 -4.70 -22.77 8.73
N SER A 15 -5.52 -21.72 8.90
CA SER A 15 -6.88 -21.91 9.39
C SER A 15 -7.83 -21.80 8.20
N SER A 16 -8.71 -22.78 8.05
CA SER A 16 -9.63 -22.93 6.92
C SER A 16 -10.74 -21.88 6.86
N ASP A 17 -10.87 -21.02 7.85
CA ASP A 17 -12.07 -20.21 8.07
C ASP A 17 -11.82 -18.69 8.08
N GLY A 18 -10.57 -18.24 7.85
CA GLY A 18 -10.24 -16.80 7.77
C GLY A 18 -10.50 -16.01 9.07
N ASN A 19 -10.87 -16.66 10.16
CA ASN A 19 -11.17 -16.04 11.43
C ASN A 19 -9.99 -16.30 12.39
N TYR A 20 -8.96 -15.43 12.31
CA TYR A 20 -7.89 -15.43 13.31
C TYR A 20 -8.41 -14.73 14.57
N PRO A 21 -8.26 -15.33 15.77
CA PRO A 21 -8.51 -14.60 17.00
C PRO A 21 -7.57 -13.38 17.01
N LEU A 22 -8.14 -12.20 17.25
CA LEU A 22 -7.34 -10.99 17.42
C LEU A 22 -6.39 -11.22 18.61
N PRO A 23 -5.09 -10.94 18.48
CA PRO A 23 -4.19 -10.97 19.62
C PRO A 23 -4.67 -9.99 20.69
N PRO A 24 -4.31 -10.19 21.98
CA PRO A 24 -4.63 -9.22 23.02
C PRO A 24 -4.18 -7.83 22.59
N MET A 25 -5.01 -6.81 22.84
CA MET A 25 -4.78 -5.44 22.37
C MET A 25 -3.40 -4.95 22.81
N ASP A 26 -2.49 -4.92 21.86
CA ASP A 26 -1.18 -4.29 22.01
C ASP A 26 -1.37 -2.79 21.79
N THR A 27 -1.33 -2.01 22.85
CA THR A 27 -1.49 -0.54 22.81
C THR A 27 -0.20 0.18 22.39
N SER A 28 0.69 -0.51 21.69
CA SER A 28 1.95 0.05 21.20
C SER A 28 1.72 1.30 20.36
N LYS A 29 2.65 2.25 20.47
CA LYS A 29 2.63 3.47 19.67
C LYS A 29 3.14 3.22 18.25
N ILE A 30 2.37 3.64 17.27
CA ILE A 30 2.71 3.59 15.84
C ILE A 30 2.96 5.01 15.34
N ALA A 31 4.04 5.22 14.62
CA ALA A 31 4.27 6.47 13.92
C ALA A 31 4.00 6.28 12.41
N VAL A 32 3.37 7.26 11.78
CA VAL A 32 3.12 7.27 10.33
C VAL A 32 3.71 8.54 9.75
N LEU A 33 4.70 8.40 8.89
CA LEU A 33 5.39 9.51 8.24
C LEU A 33 4.87 9.72 6.81
N GLY A 34 4.29 10.89 6.56
CA GLY A 34 3.55 11.26 5.37
C GLY A 34 2.05 11.33 5.66
N ALA A 35 1.47 12.54 5.67
CA ALA A 35 0.05 12.77 5.98
C ALA A 35 -0.84 12.83 4.72
N GLY A 36 -0.38 12.25 3.61
CA GLY A 36 -1.18 12.06 2.39
C GLY A 36 -2.28 11.01 2.57
N THR A 37 -2.99 10.71 1.49
CA THR A 37 -4.13 9.77 1.49
C THR A 37 -3.78 8.41 2.11
N MET A 38 -2.61 7.85 1.77
CA MET A 38 -2.19 6.56 2.31
C MET A 38 -1.84 6.64 3.78
N GLY A 39 -0.99 7.61 4.18
CA GLY A 39 -0.59 7.75 5.58
C GLY A 39 -1.75 8.09 6.50
N ALA A 40 -2.64 8.99 6.11
CA ALA A 40 -3.87 9.28 6.86
C ALA A 40 -4.73 8.02 7.04
N GLY A 41 -4.90 7.23 5.97
CA GLY A 41 -5.65 5.97 6.04
C GLY A 41 -4.99 4.90 6.93
N ILE A 42 -3.66 4.80 6.91
CA ILE A 42 -2.89 3.89 7.78
C ILE A 42 -3.02 4.34 9.24
N ALA A 43 -2.84 5.64 9.51
CA ALA A 43 -2.99 6.21 10.85
C ALA A 43 -4.39 5.97 11.41
N GLN A 44 -5.44 6.26 10.62
CA GLN A 44 -6.83 5.97 11.00
C GLN A 44 -7.02 4.49 11.34
N THR A 45 -6.53 3.59 10.49
CA THR A 45 -6.72 2.13 10.66
C THR A 45 -6.07 1.63 11.94
N ALA A 46 -4.85 2.09 12.25
CA ALA A 46 -4.15 1.73 13.48
C ALA A 46 -4.85 2.31 14.73
N ALA A 47 -5.35 3.55 14.67
CA ALA A 47 -6.09 4.18 15.77
C ALA A 47 -7.46 3.50 16.01
N GLU A 48 -8.18 3.13 14.96
CA GLU A 48 -9.43 2.34 15.09
C GLU A 48 -9.20 0.96 15.74
N ALA A 49 -7.98 0.43 15.62
CA ALA A 49 -7.58 -0.81 16.27
C ALA A 49 -7.08 -0.62 17.72
N GLY A 50 -7.12 0.60 18.25
CA GLY A 50 -6.78 0.91 19.65
C GLY A 50 -5.31 1.29 19.89
N HIS A 51 -4.51 1.47 18.85
CA HIS A 51 -3.12 1.91 18.97
C HIS A 51 -3.02 3.43 19.12
N GLN A 52 -2.06 3.90 19.94
CA GLN A 52 -1.65 5.30 19.90
C GLN A 52 -0.92 5.57 18.60
N VAL A 53 -1.30 6.62 17.88
CA VAL A 53 -0.72 6.93 16.56
C VAL A 53 -0.25 8.36 16.49
N THR A 54 0.97 8.57 16.02
CA THR A 54 1.46 9.90 15.66
C THR A 54 1.54 10.01 14.13
N LEU A 55 0.73 10.89 13.55
CA LEU A 55 0.79 11.24 12.13
C LEU A 55 1.77 12.40 11.95
N ILE A 56 2.78 12.20 11.11
CA ILE A 56 3.92 13.10 10.93
C ILE A 56 3.97 13.56 9.47
N ASP A 57 4.20 14.84 9.24
CA ASP A 57 4.55 15.37 7.91
C ASP A 57 5.46 16.58 8.08
N THR A 58 6.18 16.98 7.03
CA THR A 58 7.13 18.09 7.06
C THR A 58 6.47 19.47 7.15
N ASN A 59 5.17 19.56 6.85
CA ASN A 59 4.44 20.81 6.97
C ASN A 59 3.08 20.65 7.64
N GLN A 60 2.66 21.70 8.36
CA GLN A 60 1.41 21.69 9.12
C GLN A 60 0.17 21.56 8.24
N GLU A 61 0.16 22.15 7.05
CA GLU A 61 -1.00 22.05 6.14
C GLU A 61 -1.24 20.63 5.66
N ALA A 62 -0.17 19.83 5.45
CA ALA A 62 -0.31 18.42 5.07
C ALA A 62 -0.90 17.62 6.23
N VAL A 63 -0.41 17.85 7.44
CA VAL A 63 -0.94 17.25 8.68
C VAL A 63 -2.41 17.59 8.85
N ASP A 64 -2.78 18.85 8.74
CA ASP A 64 -4.17 19.33 8.91
C ASP A 64 -5.10 18.71 7.86
N ARG A 65 -4.67 18.63 6.59
CA ARG A 65 -5.44 17.95 5.53
C ARG A 65 -5.61 16.46 5.82
N GLY A 66 -4.55 15.79 6.29
CA GLY A 66 -4.60 14.38 6.66
C GLY A 66 -5.62 14.14 7.77
N MET A 67 -5.58 14.93 8.83
CA MET A 67 -6.54 14.85 9.94
C MET A 67 -7.97 15.16 9.50
N ALA A 68 -8.17 16.21 8.70
CA ALA A 68 -9.50 16.54 8.16
C ALA A 68 -10.08 15.39 7.32
N SER A 69 -9.23 14.68 6.56
CA SER A 69 -9.65 13.49 5.80
C SER A 69 -10.08 12.35 6.72
N ILE A 70 -9.33 12.09 7.79
CA ILE A 70 -9.68 11.08 8.80
C ILE A 70 -11.02 11.45 9.46
N ASP A 71 -11.17 12.69 9.93
CA ASP A 71 -12.37 13.19 10.55
C ASP A 71 -13.60 13.01 9.66
N ALA A 72 -13.49 13.38 8.38
CA ALA A 72 -14.59 13.24 7.43
C ALA A 72 -15.03 11.77 7.24
N ILE A 73 -14.07 10.83 7.22
CA ILE A 73 -14.36 9.40 7.11
C ILE A 73 -15.04 8.88 8.38
N LEU A 74 -14.54 9.25 9.56
CA LEU A 74 -15.07 8.83 10.83
C LEU A 74 -16.51 9.37 11.06
N GLU A 75 -16.75 10.65 10.76
CA GLU A 75 -18.08 11.24 10.83
C GLU A 75 -19.07 10.53 9.89
N ARG A 76 -18.66 10.23 8.66
CA ARG A 76 -19.48 9.45 7.73
C ARG A 76 -19.82 8.04 8.23
N LYS A 77 -18.93 7.41 9.04
CA LYS A 77 -19.23 6.12 9.67
C LYS A 77 -20.37 6.28 10.70
N VAL A 78 -20.37 7.36 11.50
CA VAL A 78 -21.46 7.65 12.45
C VAL A 78 -22.77 7.92 11.70
N GLU A 79 -22.75 8.79 10.70
CA GLU A 79 -23.94 9.10 9.89
C GLU A 79 -24.58 7.86 9.25
N LYS A 80 -23.76 6.88 8.87
CA LYS A 80 -24.21 5.62 8.27
C LYS A 80 -24.49 4.52 9.30
N GLY A 81 -24.41 4.81 10.60
CA GLY A 81 -24.61 3.83 11.67
C GLY A 81 -23.59 2.69 11.68
N ARG A 82 -22.39 2.94 11.15
CA ARG A 82 -21.28 1.95 11.10
C ARG A 82 -20.32 2.06 12.27
N ALA A 83 -20.38 3.14 13.02
CA ALA A 83 -19.68 3.36 14.28
C ALA A 83 -20.55 4.25 15.20
N SER A 84 -20.42 4.07 16.50
CA SER A 84 -20.98 4.96 17.49
C SER A 84 -20.14 6.24 17.63
N ARG A 85 -20.72 7.29 18.22
CA ARG A 85 -19.98 8.52 18.54
C ARG A 85 -18.81 8.23 19.48
N ASP A 86 -19.05 7.41 20.52
CA ASP A 86 -18.04 7.06 21.51
C ASP A 86 -16.83 6.34 20.90
N GLU A 87 -17.04 5.41 19.95
CA GLU A 87 -15.96 4.74 19.22
C GLU A 87 -15.14 5.72 18.38
N VAL A 88 -15.80 6.68 17.72
CA VAL A 88 -15.12 7.72 16.93
C VAL A 88 -14.31 8.64 17.84
N ASP A 89 -14.87 9.09 18.96
CA ASP A 89 -14.17 9.96 19.91
C ASP A 89 -12.97 9.24 20.54
N GLN A 90 -13.08 7.95 20.86
CA GLN A 90 -11.95 7.13 21.31
C GLN A 90 -10.86 7.04 20.24
N THR A 91 -11.23 6.79 18.99
CA THR A 91 -10.26 6.76 17.87
C THR A 91 -9.52 8.09 17.72
N LYS A 92 -10.25 9.21 17.77
CA LYS A 92 -9.65 10.56 17.67
C LYS A 92 -8.68 10.85 18.81
N ASN A 93 -9.00 10.41 20.03
CA ASN A 93 -8.14 10.59 21.20
C ASN A 93 -6.81 9.82 21.10
N LEU A 94 -6.73 8.80 20.27
CA LEU A 94 -5.51 8.02 20.01
C LEU A 94 -4.63 8.64 18.92
N LEU A 95 -5.13 9.62 18.16
CA LEU A 95 -4.41 10.29 17.09
C LEU A 95 -3.71 11.54 17.61
N GLN A 96 -2.41 11.62 17.38
CA GLN A 96 -1.58 12.80 17.61
C GLN A 96 -0.91 13.22 16.31
N THR A 97 -0.50 14.47 16.22
CA THR A 97 0.13 15.02 15.02
C THR A 97 1.36 15.83 15.40
N THR A 98 2.36 15.83 14.52
CA THR A 98 3.53 16.70 14.66
C THR A 98 4.21 16.94 13.31
N THR A 99 4.93 18.04 13.21
CA THR A 99 5.87 18.28 12.09
C THR A 99 7.32 17.97 12.46
N ASP A 100 7.56 17.59 13.70
CA ASP A 100 8.88 17.19 14.20
C ASP A 100 8.99 15.65 14.17
N THR A 101 9.79 15.16 13.23
CA THR A 101 9.98 13.73 13.03
C THR A 101 10.64 13.06 14.23
N GLU A 102 11.65 13.68 14.85
CA GLU A 102 12.40 13.10 15.97
C GLU A 102 11.48 12.81 17.16
N THR A 103 10.70 13.81 17.58
CA THR A 103 9.75 13.63 18.67
C THR A 103 8.58 12.70 18.30
N GLY A 104 8.17 12.70 17.04
CA GLY A 104 7.06 11.88 16.56
C GLY A 104 7.33 10.38 16.61
N VAL A 105 8.60 9.97 16.41
CA VAL A 105 9.00 8.56 16.35
C VAL A 105 9.63 8.02 17.65
N ALA A 106 9.86 8.88 18.65
CA ALA A 106 10.69 8.56 19.83
C ALA A 106 10.24 7.32 20.59
N ASP A 107 8.93 7.09 20.74
CA ASP A 107 8.35 5.99 21.53
C ASP A 107 7.63 4.96 20.63
N ALA A 108 7.82 5.02 19.31
CA ALA A 108 7.15 4.12 18.39
C ALA A 108 7.79 2.73 18.43
N VAL A 109 6.98 1.68 18.31
CA VAL A 109 7.47 0.31 18.07
C VAL A 109 7.59 0.02 16.57
N MET A 110 6.86 0.79 15.75
CA MET A 110 6.89 0.72 14.29
C MET A 110 6.66 2.11 13.70
N VAL A 111 7.45 2.44 12.70
CA VAL A 111 7.26 3.62 11.85
C VAL A 111 6.85 3.15 10.47
N VAL A 112 5.70 3.63 9.97
CA VAL A 112 5.25 3.37 8.59
C VAL A 112 5.48 4.60 7.75
N GLU A 113 6.38 4.53 6.79
CA GLU A 113 6.66 5.59 5.84
C GLU A 113 5.66 5.52 4.67
N ALA A 114 5.02 6.65 4.37
CA ALA A 114 4.05 6.81 3.28
C ALA A 114 4.26 8.14 2.53
N VAL A 115 5.54 8.49 2.27
CA VAL A 115 5.92 9.67 1.47
C VAL A 115 5.92 9.36 -0.03
N PHE A 116 6.32 10.33 -0.86
CA PHE A 116 6.37 10.18 -2.32
C PHE A 116 7.15 8.95 -2.77
N GLU A 117 6.68 8.32 -3.87
CA GLU A 117 7.25 7.09 -4.44
C GLU A 117 8.51 7.39 -5.27
N ASP A 118 9.57 7.77 -4.57
CA ASP A 118 10.90 8.07 -5.11
C ASP A 118 11.97 7.43 -4.23
N LEU A 119 12.89 6.66 -4.83
CA LEU A 119 13.89 5.92 -4.09
C LEU A 119 14.84 6.83 -3.30
N ALA A 120 15.26 7.95 -3.87
CA ALA A 120 16.20 8.85 -3.20
C ALA A 120 15.54 9.54 -2.00
N ILE A 121 14.25 9.93 -2.13
CA ILE A 121 13.46 10.50 -1.06
C ILE A 121 13.30 9.47 0.06
N LYS A 122 12.87 8.24 -0.27
CA LYS A 122 12.69 7.17 0.73
C LYS A 122 14.00 6.81 1.42
N GLN A 123 15.10 6.70 0.69
CA GLN A 123 16.42 6.48 1.28
C GLN A 123 16.86 7.63 2.20
N HIS A 124 16.55 8.88 1.87
CA HIS A 124 16.81 10.01 2.75
C HIS A 124 16.00 9.90 4.04
N VAL A 125 14.71 9.62 3.91
CA VAL A 125 13.80 9.42 5.05
C VAL A 125 14.29 8.28 5.94
N PHE A 126 14.65 7.13 5.37
CA PHE A 126 15.11 5.98 6.15
C PHE A 126 16.44 6.23 6.86
N ARG A 127 17.38 7.00 6.26
CA ARG A 127 18.58 7.46 6.99
C ARG A 127 18.24 8.34 8.18
N THR A 128 17.26 9.23 8.03
CA THR A 128 16.79 10.11 9.11
C THR A 128 16.13 9.29 10.22
N LEU A 129 15.23 8.38 9.88
CA LEU A 129 14.57 7.48 10.83
C LEU A 129 15.57 6.58 11.56
N ASP A 130 16.61 6.12 10.87
CA ASP A 130 17.68 5.31 11.47
C ASP A 130 18.41 6.05 12.60
N GLY A 131 18.56 7.38 12.46
CA GLY A 131 19.17 8.22 13.49
C GLY A 131 18.24 8.56 14.66
N TYR A 132 16.94 8.67 14.42
CA TYR A 132 15.98 9.17 15.43
C TYR A 132 15.30 8.03 16.21
N CYS A 133 15.04 6.90 15.56
CA CYS A 133 14.31 5.81 16.19
C CYS A 133 15.17 4.99 17.14
N PRO A 134 14.61 4.50 18.25
CA PRO A 134 15.26 3.47 19.07
C PRO A 134 15.70 2.25 18.26
N PRO A 135 16.73 1.47 18.71
CA PRO A 135 17.31 0.41 17.90
C PRO A 135 16.33 -0.72 17.54
N ASP A 136 15.30 -0.93 18.35
CA ASP A 136 14.35 -2.03 18.18
C ASP A 136 13.12 -1.69 17.34
N VAL A 137 13.01 -0.45 16.85
CA VAL A 137 11.88 0.01 16.05
C VAL A 137 11.87 -0.65 14.68
N ILE A 138 10.69 -1.08 14.23
CA ILE A 138 10.47 -1.57 12.87
C ILE A 138 10.31 -0.36 11.94
N LEU A 139 11.11 -0.30 10.88
CA LEU A 139 11.03 0.71 9.84
C LEU A 139 10.33 0.13 8.62
N ALA A 140 9.06 0.47 8.42
CA ALA A 140 8.23 -0.04 7.34
C ALA A 140 8.03 0.98 6.24
N SER A 141 8.12 0.56 4.98
CA SER A 141 7.79 1.40 3.83
C SER A 141 6.47 0.98 3.19
N ASN A 142 5.59 1.94 2.91
CA ASN A 142 4.36 1.70 2.14
C ASN A 142 4.61 1.85 0.62
N THR A 143 5.82 1.57 0.14
CA THR A 143 6.10 1.57 -1.29
C THR A 143 5.24 0.54 -2.03
N SER A 144 4.87 0.86 -3.28
CA SER A 144 4.12 -0.03 -4.16
C SER A 144 5.01 -0.80 -5.14
N THR A 145 6.22 -0.28 -5.41
CA THR A 145 7.07 -0.80 -6.49
C THR A 145 8.56 -0.83 -6.16
N LEU A 146 9.03 0.03 -5.25
CA LEU A 146 10.46 0.16 -4.96
C LEU A 146 10.96 -1.03 -4.14
N PRO A 147 12.12 -1.61 -4.48
CA PRO A 147 12.69 -2.72 -3.73
C PRO A 147 13.01 -2.34 -2.28
N ILE A 148 12.49 -3.10 -1.34
CA ILE A 148 12.72 -2.89 0.09
C ILE A 148 14.21 -2.97 0.42
N SER A 149 14.92 -3.90 -0.19
CA SER A 149 16.36 -4.06 -0.01
C SER A 149 17.16 -2.81 -0.42
N LYS A 150 16.72 -2.08 -1.47
CA LYS A 150 17.33 -0.80 -1.86
C LYS A 150 17.01 0.33 -0.88
N ILE A 151 15.83 0.35 -0.29
CA ILE A 151 15.48 1.32 0.77
C ILE A 151 16.31 1.01 2.02
N ALA A 152 16.37 -0.25 2.43
CA ALA A 152 17.09 -0.74 3.60
C ALA A 152 18.60 -0.43 3.54
N SER A 153 19.21 -0.43 2.36
CA SER A 153 20.63 -0.12 2.18
C SER A 153 21.03 1.29 2.63
N ALA A 154 20.07 2.16 2.86
CA ALA A 154 20.31 3.51 3.39
C ALA A 154 20.43 3.57 4.92
N THR A 155 20.19 2.47 5.63
CA THR A 155 20.21 2.36 7.11
C THR A 155 21.39 1.52 7.60
N GLN A 156 21.74 1.66 8.89
CA GLN A 156 22.74 0.83 9.57
C GLN A 156 22.14 -0.47 10.16
N ARG A 157 20.81 -0.64 10.05
CA ARG A 157 20.04 -1.79 10.57
C ARG A 157 19.04 -2.31 9.53
N PRO A 158 19.54 -2.77 8.36
CA PRO A 158 18.68 -3.25 7.28
C PRO A 158 17.78 -4.43 7.70
N GLU A 159 18.14 -5.16 8.76
CA GLU A 159 17.36 -6.24 9.35
C GLU A 159 16.06 -5.76 10.04
N ARG A 160 15.95 -4.45 10.30
CA ARG A 160 14.75 -3.81 10.88
C ARG A 160 13.84 -3.18 9.82
N VAL A 161 14.24 -3.22 8.56
CA VAL A 161 13.48 -2.63 7.44
C VAL A 161 12.61 -3.67 6.77
N ILE A 162 11.34 -3.29 6.49
CA ILE A 162 10.33 -4.16 5.88
C ILE A 162 9.38 -3.34 5.01
N GLY A 163 8.74 -3.96 4.01
CA GLY A 163 7.64 -3.34 3.27
C GLY A 163 6.28 -3.66 3.90
N THR A 164 5.39 -2.68 3.89
CA THR A 164 3.98 -2.85 4.25
C THR A 164 3.14 -2.14 3.21
N HIS A 165 2.86 -2.83 2.10
CA HIS A 165 2.09 -2.28 1.00
C HIS A 165 0.59 -2.38 1.29
N TYR A 166 0.01 -1.24 1.68
CA TYR A 166 -1.42 -1.08 1.88
C TYR A 166 -2.13 -0.68 0.58
N PHE A 167 -3.40 -0.98 0.49
CA PHE A 167 -4.24 -0.68 -0.68
C PHE A 167 -5.25 0.42 -0.37
N SER A 168 -5.47 1.31 -1.34
CA SER A 168 -6.44 2.42 -1.20
C SER A 168 -7.87 1.95 -1.54
N PRO A 169 -8.89 2.39 -0.78
CA PRO A 169 -8.84 3.16 0.48
C PRO A 169 -8.42 2.28 1.67
N VAL A 170 -7.38 2.70 2.41
CA VAL A 170 -6.77 1.86 3.46
C VAL A 170 -7.77 1.35 4.49
N PRO A 171 -8.73 2.14 5.02
CA PRO A 171 -9.68 1.62 6.02
C PRO A 171 -10.61 0.52 5.48
N LEU A 172 -10.79 0.40 4.15
CA LEU A 172 -11.70 -0.56 3.54
C LEU A 172 -10.97 -1.81 3.03
N MET A 173 -9.78 -1.64 2.49
CA MET A 173 -9.02 -2.75 1.89
C MET A 173 -8.37 -3.59 2.98
N ARG A 174 -8.65 -4.89 2.97
CA ARG A 174 -8.16 -5.79 4.03
C ARG A 174 -6.72 -6.25 3.82
N LEU A 175 -6.28 -6.38 2.56
CA LEU A 175 -4.94 -6.88 2.23
C LEU A 175 -3.86 -5.89 2.66
N VAL A 176 -2.77 -6.44 3.22
CA VAL A 176 -1.46 -5.81 3.30
C VAL A 176 -0.43 -6.82 2.81
N GLU A 177 0.33 -6.47 1.78
CA GLU A 177 1.50 -7.25 1.40
C GLU A 177 2.66 -6.85 2.32
N VAL A 178 3.09 -7.78 3.17
CA VAL A 178 4.26 -7.62 4.03
C VAL A 178 5.46 -8.12 3.25
N VAL A 179 6.32 -7.20 2.83
CA VAL A 179 7.41 -7.47 1.88
C VAL A 179 8.72 -7.60 2.63
N ARG A 180 9.27 -8.79 2.62
CA ARG A 180 10.53 -9.10 3.28
C ARG A 180 11.72 -8.77 2.37
N GLY A 181 12.50 -7.75 2.72
CA GLY A 181 13.76 -7.45 2.06
C GLY A 181 14.83 -8.52 2.34
N GLU A 182 15.93 -8.47 1.59
CA GLU A 182 17.03 -9.45 1.66
C GLU A 182 17.59 -9.63 3.08
N HIS A 183 17.67 -8.55 3.85
CA HIS A 183 18.25 -8.54 5.19
C HIS A 183 17.21 -8.50 6.32
N THR A 184 15.92 -8.36 6.00
CA THR A 184 14.86 -8.31 7.02
C THR A 184 14.87 -9.56 7.89
N SER A 185 14.98 -9.39 9.22
CA SER A 185 14.99 -10.53 10.15
C SER A 185 13.62 -11.22 10.24
N ASP A 186 13.61 -12.51 10.60
CA ASP A 186 12.38 -13.29 10.80
C ASP A 186 11.51 -12.64 11.88
N SER A 187 12.10 -12.21 12.98
CA SER A 187 11.37 -11.58 14.09
C SER A 187 10.67 -10.27 13.68
N VAL A 188 11.29 -9.47 12.80
CA VAL A 188 10.67 -8.25 12.23
C VAL A 188 9.51 -8.62 11.32
N ALA A 189 9.69 -9.62 10.46
CA ALA A 189 8.62 -10.07 9.55
C ALA A 189 7.41 -10.62 10.34
N GLU A 190 7.64 -11.48 11.31
CA GLU A 190 6.60 -12.05 12.18
C GLU A 190 5.86 -10.95 12.96
N ARG A 191 6.62 -10.05 13.62
CA ARG A 191 6.02 -8.95 14.38
C ARG A 191 5.21 -7.99 13.51
N THR A 192 5.67 -7.71 12.28
CA THR A 192 4.94 -6.86 11.33
C THR A 192 3.62 -7.52 10.91
N VAL A 193 3.64 -8.84 10.64
CA VAL A 193 2.42 -9.61 10.36
C VAL A 193 1.44 -9.56 11.52
N GLU A 194 1.91 -9.70 12.77
CA GLU A 194 1.07 -9.59 13.96
C GLU A 194 0.44 -8.20 14.11
N LEU A 195 1.23 -7.13 13.95
CA LEU A 195 0.73 -5.75 14.00
C LEU A 195 -0.32 -5.49 12.93
N CYS A 196 -0.07 -5.90 11.69
CA CYS A 196 -1.05 -5.76 10.60
C CYS A 196 -2.35 -6.54 10.88
N ARG A 197 -2.28 -7.73 11.50
CA ARG A 197 -3.47 -8.45 11.96
C ARG A 197 -4.19 -7.68 13.07
N GLY A 198 -3.44 -7.13 14.02
CA GLY A 198 -3.96 -6.25 15.06
C GLY A 198 -4.73 -5.06 14.49
N PHE A 199 -4.30 -4.51 13.37
CA PHE A 199 -5.01 -3.45 12.63
C PHE A 199 -6.25 -3.95 11.86
N GLY A 200 -6.68 -5.19 12.05
CA GLY A 200 -7.81 -5.78 11.34
C GLY A 200 -7.52 -6.11 9.86
N LYS A 201 -6.25 -6.15 9.48
CA LYS A 201 -5.83 -6.48 8.12
C LYS A 201 -5.59 -7.99 7.94
N SER A 202 -5.50 -8.39 6.69
CA SER A 202 -5.12 -9.74 6.26
C SER A 202 -3.73 -9.68 5.60
N PRO A 203 -2.64 -9.74 6.40
CA PRO A 203 -1.29 -9.65 5.86
C PRO A 203 -0.90 -10.92 5.12
N ILE A 204 -0.18 -10.76 4.02
CA ILE A 204 0.48 -11.83 3.27
C ILE A 204 1.98 -11.53 3.24
N LEU A 205 2.78 -12.43 3.82
CA LEU A 205 4.25 -12.29 3.81
C LEU A 205 4.79 -12.78 2.46
N ILE A 206 5.58 -11.94 1.81
CA ILE A 206 6.15 -12.18 0.49
C ILE A 206 7.61 -11.76 0.42
N ALA A 207 8.34 -12.27 -0.56
CA ALA A 207 9.69 -11.84 -0.90
C ALA A 207 9.68 -10.46 -1.60
N ASP A 208 10.81 -9.75 -1.51
CA ASP A 208 11.06 -8.47 -2.17
C ASP A 208 11.30 -8.70 -3.68
N VAL A 209 10.22 -8.69 -4.44
CA VAL A 209 10.24 -8.84 -5.90
C VAL A 209 9.51 -7.66 -6.56
N PRO A 210 9.90 -7.24 -7.78
CA PRO A 210 9.24 -6.16 -8.48
C PRO A 210 7.73 -6.36 -8.60
N GLY A 211 6.96 -5.33 -8.20
CA GLY A 211 5.49 -5.31 -8.27
C GLY A 211 4.77 -6.21 -7.26
N PHE A 212 5.53 -6.86 -6.35
CA PHE A 212 5.01 -7.74 -5.30
C PHE A 212 4.07 -8.83 -5.88
N ILE A 213 2.88 -9.05 -5.35
CA ILE A 213 1.90 -9.96 -5.94
C ILE A 213 0.90 -9.18 -6.81
N VAL A 214 0.18 -8.23 -6.20
CA VAL A 214 -0.98 -7.62 -6.85
C VAL A 214 -0.57 -6.82 -8.09
N ASN A 215 0.40 -5.90 -7.98
CA ASN A 215 0.82 -5.10 -9.11
C ASN A 215 1.47 -5.95 -10.21
N ARG A 216 2.21 -7.00 -9.82
CA ARG A 216 2.80 -7.94 -10.79
C ARG A 216 1.77 -8.63 -11.68
N PHE A 217 0.62 -9.03 -11.11
CA PHE A 217 -0.49 -9.60 -11.87
C PHE A 217 -1.28 -8.53 -12.63
N LEU A 218 -1.59 -7.42 -11.98
CA LEU A 218 -2.41 -6.37 -12.59
C LEU A 218 -1.71 -5.74 -13.79
N CYS A 219 -0.40 -5.48 -13.74
CA CYS A 219 0.34 -4.97 -14.90
C CYS A 219 0.22 -5.88 -16.12
N LEU A 220 0.27 -7.20 -15.94
CA LEU A 220 0.08 -8.14 -17.04
C LEU A 220 -1.34 -8.10 -17.62
N LEU A 221 -2.35 -8.05 -16.76
CA LEU A 221 -3.75 -7.99 -17.18
C LEU A 221 -4.08 -6.69 -17.88
N TYR A 222 -3.59 -5.56 -17.36
CA TYR A 222 -3.75 -4.24 -17.95
C TYR A 222 -3.10 -4.17 -19.33
N ASN A 223 -1.87 -4.69 -19.44
CA ASN A 223 -1.14 -4.71 -20.69
C ASN A 223 -1.84 -5.56 -21.75
N GLU A 224 -2.27 -6.75 -21.37
CA GLU A 224 -2.97 -7.65 -22.28
C GLU A 224 -4.30 -7.05 -22.75
N ALA A 225 -5.08 -6.47 -21.84
CA ALA A 225 -6.33 -5.80 -22.21
C ALA A 225 -6.09 -4.65 -23.22
N ALA A 226 -5.08 -3.81 -22.95
CA ALA A 226 -4.71 -2.72 -23.85
C ALA A 226 -4.21 -3.23 -25.21
N ASN A 227 -3.44 -4.33 -25.23
CA ASN A 227 -2.97 -4.96 -26.48
C ASN A 227 -4.11 -5.58 -27.28
N MET A 228 -5.08 -6.23 -26.63
CA MET A 228 -6.28 -6.75 -27.30
C MET A 228 -7.08 -5.64 -27.98
N ILE A 229 -7.26 -4.50 -27.31
CA ILE A 229 -7.95 -3.33 -27.87
C ILE A 229 -7.12 -2.74 -29.02
N HIS A 230 -5.83 -2.53 -28.84
CA HIS A 230 -4.92 -2.00 -29.86
C HIS A 230 -4.93 -2.82 -31.15
N ASN A 231 -4.96 -4.13 -31.02
CA ASN A 231 -4.94 -5.08 -32.14
C ASN A 231 -6.36 -5.36 -32.72
N GLY A 232 -7.41 -4.72 -32.20
CA GLY A 232 -8.77 -4.90 -32.68
C GLY A 232 -9.38 -6.28 -32.38
N VAL A 233 -8.90 -6.97 -31.35
CA VAL A 233 -9.40 -8.29 -30.94
C VAL A 233 -10.75 -8.15 -30.23
N ALA A 234 -10.89 -7.17 -29.35
CA ALA A 234 -12.13 -6.87 -28.62
C ALA A 234 -12.18 -5.41 -28.21
N THR A 235 -13.37 -4.91 -27.86
CA THR A 235 -13.55 -3.57 -27.28
C THR A 235 -13.29 -3.59 -25.76
N ALA A 236 -13.14 -2.42 -25.13
CA ALA A 236 -13.01 -2.31 -23.69
C ALA A 236 -14.23 -2.91 -22.97
N GLU A 237 -15.44 -2.62 -23.50
CA GLU A 237 -16.71 -3.14 -22.99
C GLU A 237 -16.77 -4.68 -23.03
N ASP A 238 -16.33 -5.30 -24.14
CA ASP A 238 -16.35 -6.75 -24.30
C ASP A 238 -15.37 -7.44 -23.33
N ILE A 239 -14.15 -6.89 -23.18
CA ILE A 239 -13.15 -7.39 -22.25
C ILE A 239 -13.66 -7.32 -20.81
N ASP A 240 -14.19 -6.18 -20.39
CA ASP A 240 -14.72 -5.99 -19.05
C ASP A 240 -15.94 -6.85 -18.77
N ALA A 241 -16.85 -7.00 -19.76
CA ALA A 241 -17.98 -7.91 -19.67
C ALA A 241 -17.53 -9.37 -19.53
N ALA A 242 -16.54 -9.80 -20.32
CA ALA A 242 -15.99 -11.16 -20.26
C ALA A 242 -15.41 -11.49 -18.87
N LEU A 243 -14.63 -10.55 -18.28
CA LEU A 243 -14.07 -10.75 -16.94
C LEU A 243 -15.14 -10.71 -15.84
N LYS A 244 -16.10 -9.82 -15.92
CA LYS A 244 -17.21 -9.74 -14.96
C LYS A 244 -18.10 -10.99 -15.02
N LEU A 245 -18.45 -11.45 -16.20
CA LEU A 245 -19.37 -12.59 -16.39
C LEU A 245 -18.68 -13.96 -16.33
N GLY A 246 -17.46 -14.05 -16.86
CA GLY A 246 -16.72 -15.31 -16.93
C GLY A 246 -15.90 -15.61 -15.67
N CYS A 247 -15.40 -14.58 -14.99
CA CYS A 247 -14.55 -14.71 -13.79
C CYS A 247 -15.22 -14.19 -12.50
N ASN A 248 -16.45 -13.69 -12.58
CA ASN A 248 -17.19 -13.07 -11.47
C ASN A 248 -16.42 -11.89 -10.81
N TRP A 249 -15.71 -11.11 -11.61
CA TRP A 249 -15.02 -9.93 -11.10
C TRP A 249 -16.03 -8.82 -10.81
N PRO A 250 -15.84 -8.04 -9.73
CA PRO A 250 -16.76 -6.96 -9.36
C PRO A 250 -16.65 -5.74 -10.31
N MET A 251 -15.51 -5.60 -11.01
CA MET A 251 -15.20 -4.50 -11.93
C MET A 251 -14.32 -5.02 -13.05
N GLY A 252 -14.49 -4.49 -14.25
CA GLY A 252 -13.66 -4.84 -15.39
C GLY A 252 -12.26 -4.24 -15.31
N VAL A 253 -11.33 -4.78 -16.06
CA VAL A 253 -9.91 -4.40 -16.00
C VAL A 253 -9.68 -3.00 -16.57
N THR A 254 -10.42 -2.60 -17.62
CA THR A 254 -10.32 -1.26 -18.19
C THR A 254 -11.05 -0.22 -17.33
N GLU A 255 -12.16 -0.62 -16.67
CA GLU A 255 -12.83 0.22 -15.65
C GLU A 255 -11.88 0.52 -14.46
N ILE A 256 -11.05 -0.46 -14.05
CA ILE A 256 -10.07 -0.26 -12.98
C ILE A 256 -8.96 0.70 -13.43
N MET A 257 -8.48 0.58 -14.67
CA MET A 257 -7.48 1.52 -15.22
C MET A 257 -8.03 2.95 -15.26
N ASP A 258 -9.29 3.15 -15.67
CA ASP A 258 -9.93 4.47 -15.67
C ASP A 258 -10.17 5.03 -14.27
N LEU A 259 -10.43 4.15 -13.28
CA LEU A 259 -10.60 4.54 -11.89
C LEU A 259 -9.28 4.98 -11.25
N ALA A 260 -8.21 4.23 -11.48
CA ALA A 260 -6.88 4.48 -10.91
C ALA A 260 -6.15 5.62 -11.65
N GLY A 261 -6.37 5.69 -12.93
CA GLY A 261 -5.67 6.57 -13.87
C GLY A 261 -4.78 5.79 -14.84
N VAL A 262 -4.97 6.00 -16.14
CA VAL A 262 -4.21 5.34 -17.20
C VAL A 262 -2.72 5.69 -17.12
N ASP A 263 -2.38 6.92 -16.73
CA ASP A 263 -1.00 7.34 -16.47
C ASP A 263 -0.36 6.62 -15.28
N VAL A 264 -1.11 6.35 -14.21
CA VAL A 264 -0.64 5.56 -13.07
C VAL A 264 -0.32 4.12 -13.52
N THR A 265 -1.20 3.56 -14.36
CA THR A 265 -0.99 2.23 -14.95
C THR A 265 0.26 2.20 -15.83
N LEU A 266 0.40 3.20 -16.73
CA LEU A 266 1.57 3.31 -17.61
C LEU A 266 2.87 3.41 -16.79
N ASN A 267 2.93 4.31 -15.82
CA ASN A 267 4.11 4.49 -14.97
C ASN A 267 4.48 3.21 -14.21
N ALA A 268 3.48 2.50 -13.67
CA ALA A 268 3.72 1.23 -12.98
C ALA A 268 4.31 0.17 -13.91
N MET A 269 3.83 0.10 -15.15
CA MET A 269 4.33 -0.85 -16.14
C MET A 269 5.75 -0.48 -16.63
N GLU A 270 6.01 0.80 -16.88
CA GLU A 270 7.35 1.28 -17.24
C GLU A 270 8.37 0.95 -16.14
N ALA A 271 8.01 1.21 -14.88
CA ALA A 271 8.84 0.84 -13.74
C ALA A 271 9.07 -0.69 -13.65
N MET A 272 8.01 -1.49 -13.89
CA MET A 272 8.13 -2.95 -13.91
C MET A 272 9.04 -3.43 -15.05
N HIS A 273 8.89 -2.86 -16.24
CA HIS A 273 9.75 -3.20 -17.39
C HIS A 273 11.21 -2.82 -17.12
N GLU A 274 11.46 -1.61 -16.61
CA GLU A 274 12.82 -1.15 -16.25
C GLU A 274 13.47 -2.05 -15.17
N MET A 275 12.71 -2.43 -14.15
CA MET A 275 13.25 -3.26 -13.06
C MET A 275 13.51 -4.72 -13.46
N THR A 276 12.67 -5.28 -14.35
CA THR A 276 12.72 -6.71 -14.68
C THR A 276 13.47 -7.01 -15.99
N GLY A 277 13.46 -6.05 -16.94
CA GLY A 277 13.91 -6.25 -18.31
C GLY A 277 13.04 -7.25 -19.11
N GLU A 278 11.82 -7.56 -18.62
CA GLU A 278 10.94 -8.54 -19.25
C GLU A 278 9.95 -7.86 -20.19
N ASP A 279 9.94 -8.23 -21.49
CA ASP A 279 9.09 -7.64 -22.55
C ASP A 279 7.58 -7.71 -22.24
N ARG A 280 7.14 -8.67 -21.40
CA ARG A 280 5.74 -8.77 -21.00
C ARG A 280 5.22 -7.56 -20.21
N TYR A 281 6.14 -6.75 -19.66
CA TYR A 281 5.82 -5.49 -18.97
C TYR A 281 6.05 -4.26 -19.84
N ASP A 282 6.54 -4.41 -21.08
CA ASP A 282 6.63 -3.28 -22.02
C ASP A 282 5.22 -2.77 -22.31
N PRO A 283 4.90 -1.49 -21.96
CA PRO A 283 3.54 -0.99 -22.08
C PRO A 283 3.01 -0.96 -23.51
N SER A 284 1.77 -1.38 -23.67
CA SER A 284 1.05 -1.31 -24.94
C SER A 284 1.13 0.10 -25.56
N PRO A 285 1.33 0.20 -26.90
CA PRO A 285 1.27 1.49 -27.59
C PRO A 285 -0.01 2.28 -27.32
N LEU A 286 -1.13 1.59 -27.08
CA LEU A 286 -2.40 2.23 -26.73
C LEU A 286 -2.32 3.02 -25.43
N LEU A 287 -1.72 2.47 -24.38
CA LEU A 287 -1.60 3.17 -23.09
C LEU A 287 -0.75 4.43 -23.22
N ARG A 288 0.37 4.36 -23.96
CA ARG A 288 1.22 5.52 -24.25
C ARG A 288 0.45 6.61 -25.02
N GLN A 289 -0.35 6.19 -26.02
CA GLN A 289 -1.17 7.10 -26.80
C GLN A 289 -2.27 7.76 -25.96
N MET A 290 -2.96 6.98 -25.12
CA MET A 290 -4.01 7.52 -24.24
C MET A 290 -3.47 8.56 -23.27
N VAL A 291 -2.30 8.32 -22.70
CA VAL A 291 -1.65 9.29 -21.80
C VAL A 291 -1.23 10.56 -22.57
N ALA A 292 -0.66 10.42 -23.78
CA ALA A 292 -0.32 11.56 -24.63
C ALA A 292 -1.55 12.39 -25.02
N ASP A 293 -2.70 11.75 -25.22
CA ASP A 293 -3.99 12.38 -25.55
C ASP A 293 -4.73 12.92 -24.32
N ASN A 294 -4.15 12.86 -23.12
CA ASN A 294 -4.79 13.23 -21.84
C ASN A 294 -6.08 12.45 -21.55
N LYS A 295 -6.21 11.22 -22.03
CA LYS A 295 -7.29 10.28 -21.74
C LYS A 295 -6.90 9.44 -20.52
N LEU A 296 -6.98 10.05 -19.33
CA LEU A 296 -6.46 9.46 -18.10
C LEU A 296 -7.53 8.78 -17.24
N GLY A 297 -8.73 8.58 -17.79
CA GLY A 297 -9.87 8.00 -17.08
C GLY A 297 -10.72 9.05 -16.35
N ARG A 298 -11.30 8.67 -15.22
CA ARG A 298 -12.26 9.51 -14.47
C ARG A 298 -11.74 10.89 -14.12
N LYS A 299 -10.46 11.03 -13.82
CA LYS A 299 -9.88 12.33 -13.42
C LYS A 299 -9.83 13.38 -14.54
N THR A 300 -9.91 12.94 -15.80
CA THR A 300 -9.96 13.83 -16.98
C THR A 300 -11.31 13.78 -17.70
N GLY A 301 -12.26 12.98 -17.19
CA GLY A 301 -13.57 12.77 -17.81
C GLY A 301 -13.54 11.84 -19.03
N SER A 302 -12.38 11.32 -19.43
CA SER A 302 -12.22 10.43 -20.58
C SER A 302 -11.06 9.47 -20.36
N GLY A 303 -11.27 8.20 -20.71
CA GLY A 303 -10.30 7.12 -20.66
C GLY A 303 -10.64 6.05 -21.67
N PHE A 304 -10.72 4.79 -21.27
CA PHE A 304 -11.35 3.72 -22.04
C PHE A 304 -12.84 3.95 -22.20
N TYR A 305 -13.44 4.65 -21.24
CA TYR A 305 -14.84 5.08 -21.22
C TYR A 305 -14.96 6.61 -21.19
N ASP A 306 -16.16 7.08 -21.57
CA ASP A 306 -16.57 8.46 -21.35
C ASP A 306 -17.13 8.58 -19.92
N HIS A 307 -16.64 9.56 -19.17
CA HIS A 307 -17.00 9.84 -17.78
C HIS A 307 -17.61 11.25 -17.59
N THR A 308 -17.98 11.93 -18.69
CA THR A 308 -18.62 13.26 -18.67
C THR A 308 -20.09 13.21 -18.30
#